data_548218fbc17e1aab43c5abaeffcd557d
#
_entry.id   548218fbc17e1aab43c5abaeffcd557d
#
_cell.length_a   1.000
_cell.length_b   1.000
_cell.length_c   1.000
_cell.angle_alpha   90.00
_cell.angle_beta   90.00
_cell.angle_gamma   90.00
#
_symmetry.space_group_name_H-M   'P 1'
#
loop_
_entity.id
_entity.type
_entity.pdbx_description
1 polymer ?
#
loop_
_entity_poly.entity_id
_entity_poly.type
_entity_poly.pdbx_seq_one_letter_code
_entity_poly.pdbx_strand_id
1 'polypeptide(L)'
;MDEYFKLVHRLPEPFARALGSLPEQIARRVQEIRLRAEQPVQFTVNGRLVAATALLPDKGPLACVSRENLQQCFLALCGHSVYAYEEELACGYFTLPGGYRVWVAGVAGVAGFAVVTALNLRVARWVTCPLPAAVEAALDRLDAGLLVAGPPGSGKTTVLRSIVCRLAAGNRIICVVDERGELMADASCPLEDKPAVNCDVYTRYPKAKAIEMALRCMNPQAIVCDELGTAADAEAL
;
A
#
# COMPACT_ATOMS: atom_id res chain seq x y z
N MET A 1 -15.75 -3.38 8.45
CA MET A 1 -16.05 -3.11 7.01
C MET A 1 -14.77 -3.36 6.22
N ASP A 2 -14.82 -4.09 5.10
CA ASP A 2 -13.61 -4.39 4.30
C ASP A 2 -12.98 -3.09 3.77
N GLU A 3 -11.65 -3.07 3.65
CA GLU A 3 -10.86 -1.93 3.20
C GLU A 3 -11.27 -1.40 1.82
N TYR A 4 -11.81 -2.27 0.95
CA TYR A 4 -12.37 -1.87 -0.33
C TYR A 4 -13.49 -0.81 -0.15
N PHE A 5 -14.45 -1.05 0.75
CA PHE A 5 -15.57 -0.13 0.96
C PHE A 5 -15.12 1.18 1.60
N LYS A 6 -14.16 1.14 2.53
CA LYS A 6 -13.57 2.35 3.11
C LYS A 6 -12.92 3.23 2.04
N LEU A 7 -12.21 2.60 1.09
CA LEU A 7 -11.60 3.32 -0.04
C LEU A 7 -12.66 3.89 -0.99
N VAL A 8 -13.67 3.09 -1.36
CA VAL A 8 -14.75 3.48 -2.27
C VAL A 8 -15.55 4.66 -1.73
N HIS A 9 -15.82 4.72 -0.44
CA HIS A 9 -16.53 5.84 0.20
C HIS A 9 -15.79 7.20 0.12
N ARG A 10 -14.50 7.20 -0.26
CA ARG A 10 -13.73 8.44 -0.50
C ARG A 10 -13.91 8.99 -1.91
N LEU A 11 -14.50 8.21 -2.80
CA LEU A 11 -14.82 8.66 -4.15
C LEU A 11 -16.10 9.52 -4.14
N PRO A 12 -16.24 10.45 -5.09
CA PRO A 12 -17.47 11.22 -5.23
C PRO A 12 -18.60 10.35 -5.81
N GLU A 13 -19.84 10.81 -5.62
CA GLU A 13 -20.99 10.29 -6.38
C GLU A 13 -20.82 10.61 -7.87
N PRO A 14 -21.23 9.72 -8.78
CA PRO A 14 -21.97 8.47 -8.52
C PRO A 14 -21.08 7.23 -8.28
N PHE A 15 -19.74 7.36 -8.28
CA PHE A 15 -18.81 6.23 -8.17
C PHE A 15 -18.90 5.54 -6.81
N ALA A 16 -18.99 6.30 -5.72
CA ALA A 16 -19.08 5.73 -4.37
C ALA A 16 -20.26 4.76 -4.25
N ARG A 17 -21.43 5.15 -4.74
CA ARG A 17 -22.64 4.31 -4.72
C ARG A 17 -22.52 3.11 -5.64
N ALA A 18 -22.08 3.32 -6.90
CA ALA A 18 -22.02 2.25 -7.89
C ALA A 18 -20.99 1.17 -7.48
N LEU A 19 -19.79 1.58 -7.07
CA LEU A 19 -18.75 0.65 -6.61
C LEU A 19 -19.07 0.06 -5.23
N GLY A 20 -19.75 0.82 -4.36
CA GLY A 20 -20.17 0.36 -3.03
C GLY A 20 -21.21 -0.77 -3.06
N SER A 21 -21.84 -1.03 -4.20
CA SER A 21 -22.79 -2.14 -4.38
C SER A 21 -22.13 -3.49 -4.67
N LEU A 22 -20.79 -3.55 -4.73
CA LEU A 22 -20.07 -4.80 -4.99
C LEU A 22 -20.27 -5.81 -3.85
N PRO A 23 -20.62 -7.08 -4.15
CA PRO A 23 -20.75 -8.11 -3.12
C PRO A 23 -19.46 -8.28 -2.30
N GLU A 24 -19.59 -8.39 -0.97
CA GLU A 24 -18.45 -8.43 -0.05
C GLU A 24 -17.44 -9.53 -0.38
N GLN A 25 -17.93 -10.70 -0.82
CA GLN A 25 -17.06 -11.82 -1.21
C GLN A 25 -16.15 -11.48 -2.39
N ILE A 26 -16.60 -10.61 -3.31
CA ILE A 26 -15.82 -10.13 -4.44
C ILE A 26 -14.94 -8.97 -3.99
N ALA A 27 -15.49 -8.02 -3.22
CA ALA A 27 -14.79 -6.87 -2.69
C ALA A 27 -13.50 -7.27 -1.97
N ARG A 28 -13.54 -8.31 -1.14
CA ARG A 28 -12.38 -8.88 -0.44
C ARG A 28 -11.24 -9.36 -1.36
N ARG A 29 -11.53 -9.63 -2.63
CA ARG A 29 -10.55 -10.09 -3.63
C ARG A 29 -10.04 -8.97 -4.53
N VAL A 30 -10.68 -7.80 -4.51
CA VAL A 30 -10.24 -6.63 -5.29
C VAL A 30 -8.94 -6.12 -4.70
N GLN A 31 -7.91 -6.06 -5.52
CA GLN A 31 -6.59 -5.54 -5.18
C GLN A 31 -6.45 -4.06 -5.57
N GLU A 32 -7.04 -3.70 -6.72
CA GLU A 32 -6.96 -2.35 -7.27
C GLU A 32 -8.26 -1.95 -7.97
N ILE A 33 -8.57 -0.65 -7.93
CA ILE A 33 -9.63 -0.01 -8.72
C ILE A 33 -8.94 0.91 -9.71
N ARG A 34 -9.19 0.72 -11.01
CA ARG A 34 -8.55 1.47 -12.09
C ARG A 34 -9.57 2.35 -12.80
N LEU A 35 -9.38 3.66 -12.69
CA LEU A 35 -10.15 4.68 -13.38
C LEU A 35 -9.27 5.27 -14.49
N ARG A 36 -9.74 5.25 -15.73
CA ARG A 36 -9.04 5.85 -16.88
C ARG A 36 -10.01 6.71 -17.66
N ALA A 37 -9.54 7.87 -18.12
CA ALA A 37 -10.34 8.75 -18.94
C ALA A 37 -10.88 8.04 -20.18
N GLU A 38 -12.15 8.22 -20.47
CA GLU A 38 -12.90 7.67 -21.63
C GLU A 38 -12.86 6.12 -21.70
N GLN A 39 -12.67 5.45 -20.55
CA GLN A 39 -12.66 3.98 -20.50
C GLN A 39 -13.54 3.46 -19.37
N PRO A 40 -13.96 2.19 -19.42
CA PRO A 40 -14.71 1.58 -18.33
C PRO A 40 -13.83 1.41 -17.09
N VAL A 41 -14.46 1.49 -15.91
CA VAL A 41 -13.80 1.13 -14.65
C VAL A 41 -13.40 -0.32 -14.66
N GLN A 42 -12.18 -0.60 -14.21
CA GLN A 42 -11.65 -1.96 -14.10
C GLN A 42 -11.19 -2.26 -12.68
N PHE A 43 -11.32 -3.50 -12.28
CA PHE A 43 -10.73 -4.06 -11.07
C PHE A 43 -9.53 -4.95 -11.41
N THR A 44 -8.54 -4.97 -10.53
CA THR A 44 -7.59 -6.08 -10.46
C THR A 44 -8.10 -7.06 -9.39
N VAL A 45 -8.49 -8.26 -9.82
CA VAL A 45 -8.99 -9.33 -8.93
C VAL A 45 -8.11 -10.56 -9.12
N ASN A 46 -7.44 -11.03 -8.07
CA ASN A 46 -6.49 -12.15 -8.13
C ASN A 46 -5.45 -11.97 -9.25
N GLY A 47 -4.93 -10.76 -9.44
CA GLY A 47 -3.93 -10.43 -10.46
C GLY A 47 -4.48 -10.30 -11.90
N ARG A 48 -5.79 -10.41 -12.13
CA ARG A 48 -6.41 -10.29 -13.45
C ARG A 48 -7.28 -9.05 -13.54
N LEU A 49 -7.27 -8.40 -14.70
CA LEU A 49 -8.17 -7.28 -14.97
C LEU A 49 -9.58 -7.77 -15.29
N VAL A 50 -10.57 -7.19 -14.60
CA VAL A 50 -12.00 -7.47 -14.78
C VAL A 50 -12.74 -6.15 -14.89
N ALA A 51 -13.60 -6.00 -15.90
CA ALA A 51 -14.44 -4.81 -16.02
C ALA A 51 -15.45 -4.75 -14.88
N ALA A 52 -15.58 -3.57 -14.22
CA ALA A 52 -16.54 -3.40 -13.14
C ALA A 52 -17.99 -3.64 -13.59
N THR A 53 -18.30 -3.29 -14.84
CA THR A 53 -19.61 -3.55 -15.48
C THR A 53 -19.97 -5.03 -15.63
N ALA A 54 -19.01 -5.95 -15.50
CA ALA A 54 -19.27 -7.38 -15.49
C ALA A 54 -19.68 -7.91 -14.11
N LEU A 55 -19.38 -7.16 -13.04
CA LEU A 55 -19.59 -7.57 -11.67
C LEU A 55 -20.70 -6.76 -10.97
N LEU A 56 -21.07 -5.60 -11.54
CA LEU A 56 -21.96 -4.64 -10.92
C LEU A 56 -23.20 -4.38 -11.79
N PRO A 57 -24.40 -4.24 -11.19
CA PRO A 57 -25.63 -4.02 -11.93
C PRO A 57 -25.72 -2.63 -12.54
N ASP A 58 -25.27 -1.60 -11.81
CA ASP A 58 -25.25 -0.22 -12.29
C ASP A 58 -24.03 0.03 -13.18
N LYS A 59 -24.30 0.04 -14.48
CA LYS A 59 -23.27 0.23 -15.51
C LYS A 59 -23.02 1.70 -15.85
N GLY A 60 -23.92 2.61 -15.50
CA GLY A 60 -23.88 4.00 -15.94
C GLY A 60 -22.52 4.68 -15.79
N PRO A 61 -22.10 5.05 -14.57
CA PRO A 61 -20.84 5.74 -14.36
C PRO A 61 -19.61 4.84 -14.56
N LEU A 62 -19.81 3.50 -14.53
CA LEU A 62 -18.73 2.52 -14.62
C LEU A 62 -18.40 2.12 -16.06
N ALA A 63 -19.30 2.38 -17.02
CA ALA A 63 -19.10 2.04 -18.42
C ALA A 63 -18.12 2.96 -19.13
N CYS A 64 -18.06 4.23 -18.71
CA CYS A 64 -17.12 5.22 -19.25
C CYS A 64 -16.85 6.31 -18.20
N VAL A 65 -15.60 6.46 -17.81
CA VAL A 65 -15.16 7.50 -16.87
C VAL A 65 -14.84 8.75 -17.68
N SER A 66 -15.69 9.76 -17.67
CA SER A 66 -15.38 11.02 -18.34
C SER A 66 -14.15 11.69 -17.72
N ARG A 67 -13.50 12.58 -18.47
CA ARG A 67 -12.35 13.36 -17.95
C ARG A 67 -12.73 14.21 -16.74
N GLU A 68 -13.93 14.77 -16.74
CA GLU A 68 -14.45 15.57 -15.63
C GLU A 68 -14.65 14.71 -14.38
N ASN A 69 -15.25 13.55 -14.52
CA ASN A 69 -15.45 12.60 -13.42
C ASN A 69 -14.10 12.10 -12.85
N LEU A 70 -13.12 11.84 -13.71
CA LEU A 70 -11.79 11.44 -13.28
C LEU A 70 -11.11 12.55 -12.47
N GLN A 71 -11.22 13.80 -12.94
CA GLN A 71 -10.69 14.96 -12.23
C GLN A 71 -11.39 15.18 -10.89
N GLN A 72 -12.70 15.00 -10.82
CA GLN A 72 -13.46 15.05 -9.56
C GLN A 72 -13.02 13.95 -8.58
N CYS A 73 -12.81 12.74 -9.07
CA CYS A 73 -12.26 11.65 -8.25
C CYS A 73 -10.88 12.01 -7.69
N PHE A 74 -9.99 12.55 -8.52
CA PHE A 74 -8.66 12.98 -8.09
C PHE A 74 -8.73 14.06 -7.00
N LEU A 75 -9.52 15.11 -7.21
CA LEU A 75 -9.68 16.18 -6.24
C LEU A 75 -10.30 15.71 -4.93
N ALA A 76 -11.34 14.87 -4.99
CA ALA A 76 -11.98 14.30 -3.81
C ALA A 76 -11.00 13.45 -2.99
N LEU A 77 -10.20 12.61 -3.66
CA LEU A 77 -9.18 11.78 -3.00
C LEU A 77 -8.08 12.63 -2.36
N CYS A 78 -7.69 13.75 -2.97
CA CYS A 78 -6.76 14.71 -2.36
C CYS A 78 -7.41 15.59 -1.27
N GLY A 79 -8.68 15.38 -0.91
CA GLY A 79 -9.39 16.24 0.04
C GLY A 79 -9.44 17.70 -0.41
N HIS A 80 -9.47 17.94 -1.73
CA HIS A 80 -9.41 19.26 -2.39
C HIS A 80 -8.13 20.06 -2.10
N SER A 81 -7.08 19.43 -1.58
CA SER A 81 -5.77 20.04 -1.26
C SER A 81 -4.64 19.29 -1.95
N VAL A 82 -4.48 19.50 -3.26
CA VAL A 82 -3.44 18.83 -4.08
C VAL A 82 -2.02 19.15 -3.58
N TYR A 83 -1.80 20.37 -3.09
CA TYR A 83 -0.51 20.81 -2.54
C TYR A 83 -0.04 19.98 -1.34
N ALA A 84 -0.95 19.40 -0.57
CA ALA A 84 -0.60 18.54 0.55
C ALA A 84 0.14 17.26 0.14
N TYR A 85 0.06 16.89 -1.14
CA TYR A 85 0.66 15.69 -1.72
C TYR A 85 1.72 15.98 -2.80
N GLU A 86 2.24 17.22 -2.88
CA GLU A 86 3.12 17.65 -3.97
C GLU A 86 4.35 16.76 -4.12
N GLU A 87 5.03 16.44 -3.02
CA GLU A 87 6.22 15.58 -3.03
C GLU A 87 5.91 14.15 -3.52
N GLU A 88 4.80 13.58 -3.05
CA GLU A 88 4.39 12.23 -3.46
C GLU A 88 3.92 12.21 -4.92
N LEU A 89 3.18 13.24 -5.35
CA LEU A 89 2.72 13.38 -6.73
C LEU A 89 3.86 13.54 -7.71
N ALA A 90 4.98 14.16 -7.31
CA ALA A 90 6.20 14.20 -8.11
C ALA A 90 6.77 12.80 -8.37
N CYS A 91 6.49 11.83 -7.48
CA CYS A 91 6.83 10.41 -7.65
C CYS A 91 5.73 9.59 -8.35
N GLY A 92 4.63 10.23 -8.81
CA GLY A 92 3.54 9.58 -9.54
C GLY A 92 2.49 8.88 -8.67
N TYR A 93 2.46 9.12 -7.38
CA TYR A 93 1.46 8.57 -6.45
C TYR A 93 1.21 9.50 -5.27
N PHE A 94 0.21 9.18 -4.47
CA PHE A 94 0.01 9.73 -3.13
C PHE A 94 -0.68 8.70 -2.23
N THR A 95 -0.55 8.87 -0.92
CA THR A 95 -1.05 7.92 0.08
C THR A 95 -2.16 8.56 0.90
N LEU A 96 -3.34 7.95 0.88
CA LEU A 96 -4.50 8.39 1.67
C LEU A 96 -4.40 7.90 3.11
N PRO A 97 -5.08 8.56 4.06
CA PRO A 97 -5.29 8.02 5.40
C PRO A 97 -5.82 6.58 5.34
N GLY A 98 -5.25 5.68 6.14
CA GLY A 98 -5.51 4.25 6.05
C GLY A 98 -4.55 3.50 5.12
N GLY A 99 -3.49 4.14 4.60
CA GLY A 99 -2.43 3.49 3.82
C GLY A 99 -2.81 3.13 2.38
N TYR A 100 -3.94 3.65 1.88
CA TYR A 100 -4.34 3.41 0.48
C TYR A 100 -3.47 4.22 -0.46
N ARG A 101 -2.72 3.55 -1.33
CA ARG A 101 -1.90 4.21 -2.34
C ARG A 101 -2.69 4.43 -3.62
N VAL A 102 -2.65 5.66 -4.12
CA VAL A 102 -3.24 6.07 -5.38
C VAL A 102 -2.13 6.44 -6.35
N TRP A 103 -1.97 5.63 -7.39
CA TRP A 103 -1.06 5.93 -8.50
C TRP A 103 -1.76 6.85 -9.47
N VAL A 104 -1.04 7.85 -9.95
CA VAL A 104 -1.54 8.86 -10.87
C VAL A 104 -0.76 8.79 -12.18
N ALA A 105 -1.48 8.77 -13.29
CA ALA A 105 -0.88 8.95 -14.61
C ALA A 105 -1.52 10.15 -15.30
N GLY A 106 -0.73 10.87 -16.09
CA GLY A 106 -1.20 12.07 -16.75
C GLY A 106 -0.12 12.81 -17.51
N VAL A 107 -0.44 14.04 -17.89
CA VAL A 107 0.48 14.95 -18.57
C VAL A 107 1.21 15.78 -17.51
N ALA A 108 2.53 15.81 -17.58
CA ALA A 108 3.35 16.61 -16.65
C ALA A 108 3.04 18.11 -16.78
N GLY A 109 2.99 18.79 -15.64
CA GLY A 109 2.86 20.23 -15.51
C GLY A 109 4.08 20.83 -14.79
N VAL A 110 4.03 22.12 -14.51
CA VAL A 110 5.12 22.84 -13.82
C VAL A 110 5.28 22.37 -12.37
N ALA A 111 4.18 22.02 -11.71
CA ALA A 111 4.14 21.57 -10.32
C ALA A 111 3.28 20.29 -10.18
N GLY A 112 3.72 19.18 -10.83
CA GLY A 112 3.00 17.92 -10.81
C GLY A 112 2.27 17.62 -12.13
N PHE A 113 0.99 17.21 -12.06
CA PHE A 113 0.20 16.86 -13.25
C PHE A 113 -0.63 18.05 -13.74
N ALA A 114 -0.45 18.42 -15.02
CA ALA A 114 -1.33 19.37 -15.71
C ALA A 114 -2.69 18.74 -16.03
N VAL A 115 -2.69 17.45 -16.40
CA VAL A 115 -3.90 16.69 -16.71
C VAL A 115 -3.74 15.28 -16.15
N VAL A 116 -4.70 14.84 -15.34
CA VAL A 116 -4.78 13.44 -14.88
C VAL A 116 -5.53 12.62 -15.93
N THR A 117 -4.94 11.53 -16.38
CA THR A 117 -5.55 10.61 -17.37
C THR A 117 -5.89 9.25 -16.80
N ALA A 118 -5.30 8.87 -15.67
CA ALA A 118 -5.64 7.63 -14.98
C ALA A 118 -5.35 7.74 -13.48
N LEU A 119 -6.16 7.01 -12.70
CA LEU A 119 -5.95 6.73 -11.28
C LEU A 119 -6.00 5.22 -11.06
N ASN A 120 -5.03 4.70 -10.32
CA ASN A 120 -5.03 3.32 -9.87
C ASN A 120 -5.02 3.29 -8.34
N LEU A 121 -6.16 2.96 -7.75
CA LEU A 121 -6.37 2.94 -6.32
C LEU A 121 -6.07 1.54 -5.79
N ARG A 122 -5.02 1.40 -5.00
CA ARG A 122 -4.66 0.13 -4.36
C ARG A 122 -5.41 -0.02 -3.04
N VAL A 123 -6.13 -1.12 -2.89
CA VAL A 123 -6.81 -1.47 -1.64
C VAL A 123 -5.75 -1.96 -0.66
N ALA A 124 -5.49 -1.17 0.38
CA ALA A 124 -4.51 -1.51 1.41
C ALA A 124 -5.15 -2.46 2.43
N ARG A 125 -4.58 -3.65 2.60
CA ARG A 125 -5.03 -4.62 3.61
C ARG A 125 -3.87 -5.05 4.48
N TRP A 126 -4.13 -5.16 5.77
CA TRP A 126 -3.21 -5.83 6.67
C TRP A 126 -3.40 -7.33 6.54
N VAL A 127 -2.41 -8.00 5.97
CA VAL A 127 -2.45 -9.45 5.76
C VAL A 127 -1.20 -10.07 6.37
N THR A 128 -1.38 -11.12 7.14
CA THR A 128 -0.32 -12.00 7.65
C THR A 128 -0.58 -13.43 7.19
N CYS A 129 0.43 -14.29 7.27
CA CYS A 129 0.33 -15.70 6.93
C CYS A 129 1.05 -16.56 7.98
N PRO A 130 0.70 -17.82 8.13
CA PRO A 130 1.50 -18.78 8.90
C PRO A 130 2.92 -18.83 8.35
N LEU A 131 3.91 -18.87 9.24
CA LEU A 131 5.31 -19.00 8.85
C LEU A 131 5.69 -20.48 8.76
N PRO A 132 6.57 -20.86 7.80
CA PRO A 132 7.12 -22.20 7.75
C PRO A 132 7.92 -22.53 9.03
N ALA A 133 7.91 -23.78 9.47
CA ALA A 133 8.60 -24.21 10.70
C ALA A 133 10.10 -23.88 10.69
N ALA A 134 10.75 -23.94 9.53
CA ALA A 134 12.16 -23.56 9.40
C ALA A 134 12.39 -22.05 9.65
N VAL A 135 11.46 -21.19 9.24
CA VAL A 135 11.51 -19.74 9.51
C VAL A 135 11.28 -19.49 10.99
N GLU A 136 10.28 -20.12 11.60
CA GLU A 136 10.03 -20.03 13.05
C GLU A 136 11.28 -20.38 13.87
N ALA A 137 11.93 -21.52 13.55
CA ALA A 137 13.15 -21.97 14.21
C ALA A 137 14.33 -20.99 14.03
N ALA A 138 14.44 -20.33 12.87
CA ALA A 138 15.46 -19.31 12.63
C ALA A 138 15.19 -18.05 13.46
N LEU A 139 13.92 -17.63 13.56
CA LEU A 139 13.51 -16.48 14.37
C LEU A 139 13.71 -16.70 15.87
N ASP A 140 13.63 -17.93 16.35
CA ASP A 140 13.89 -18.24 17.77
C ASP A 140 15.36 -18.05 18.12
N ARG A 141 16.28 -18.40 17.22
CA ARG A 141 17.72 -18.30 17.44
C ARG A 141 18.28 -16.90 17.22
N LEU A 142 17.86 -16.21 16.15
CA LEU A 142 18.42 -14.93 15.68
C LEU A 142 19.95 -14.93 15.54
N ASP A 143 20.50 -16.05 15.11
CA ASP A 143 21.94 -16.28 14.94
C ASP A 143 22.44 -15.99 13.52
N ALA A 144 21.53 -15.70 12.60
CA ALA A 144 21.82 -15.41 11.19
C ALA A 144 20.77 -14.47 10.58
N GLY A 145 21.15 -13.82 9.48
CA GLY A 145 20.23 -13.05 8.65
C GLY A 145 19.26 -13.95 7.89
N LEU A 146 18.05 -13.46 7.65
CA LEU A 146 17.01 -14.12 6.86
C LEU A 146 16.67 -13.28 5.63
N LEU A 147 16.86 -13.86 4.44
CA LEU A 147 16.48 -13.23 3.17
C LEU A 147 15.20 -13.86 2.63
N VAL A 148 14.17 -13.01 2.38
CA VAL A 148 12.92 -13.41 1.74
C VAL A 148 12.96 -13.02 0.26
N ALA A 149 13.11 -14.00 -0.64
CA ALA A 149 13.20 -13.77 -2.09
C ALA A 149 12.01 -14.39 -2.83
N GLY A 150 11.64 -13.78 -3.96
CA GLY A 150 10.56 -14.29 -4.82
C GLY A 150 10.10 -13.25 -5.84
N PRO A 151 9.31 -13.65 -6.86
CA PRO A 151 8.80 -12.74 -7.88
C PRO A 151 7.84 -11.70 -7.31
N PRO A 152 7.52 -10.63 -8.06
CA PRO A 152 6.49 -9.67 -7.68
C PRO A 152 5.15 -10.37 -7.38
N GLY A 153 4.45 -9.95 -6.33
CA GLY A 153 3.16 -10.51 -5.94
C GLY A 153 3.21 -11.89 -5.25
N SER A 154 4.39 -12.45 -4.97
CA SER A 154 4.55 -13.76 -4.30
C SER A 154 4.25 -13.76 -2.80
N GLY A 155 3.93 -12.61 -2.21
CA GLY A 155 3.62 -12.50 -0.78
C GLY A 155 4.80 -12.16 0.12
N LYS A 156 5.95 -11.73 -0.40
CA LYS A 156 7.14 -11.35 0.39
C LYS A 156 6.81 -10.39 1.54
N THR A 157 6.10 -9.29 1.25
CA THR A 157 5.68 -8.31 2.26
C THR A 157 4.76 -8.93 3.32
N THR A 158 3.90 -9.86 2.93
CA THR A 158 3.03 -10.61 3.87
C THR A 158 3.85 -11.48 4.81
N VAL A 159 4.87 -12.18 4.29
CA VAL A 159 5.80 -12.97 5.10
C VAL A 159 6.59 -12.07 6.05
N LEU A 160 7.14 -10.95 5.58
CA LEU A 160 7.87 -9.99 6.41
C LEU A 160 6.99 -9.42 7.54
N ARG A 161 5.73 -9.07 7.26
CA ARG A 161 4.77 -8.66 8.30
C ARG A 161 4.56 -9.74 9.34
N SER A 162 4.41 -10.99 8.91
CA SER A 162 4.26 -12.12 9.82
C SER A 162 5.50 -12.31 10.69
N ILE A 163 6.69 -12.13 10.13
CA ILE A 163 7.96 -12.16 10.86
C ILE A 163 8.01 -11.06 11.92
N VAL A 164 7.67 -9.81 11.56
CA VAL A 164 7.63 -8.70 12.51
C VAL A 164 6.65 -8.99 13.65
N CYS A 165 5.42 -9.43 13.33
CA CYS A 165 4.42 -9.80 14.34
C CYS A 165 4.91 -10.91 15.27
N ARG A 166 5.57 -11.93 14.71
CA ARG A 166 6.10 -13.08 15.47
C ARG A 166 7.24 -12.65 16.41
N LEU A 167 8.17 -11.84 15.94
CA LEU A 167 9.26 -11.30 16.74
C LEU A 167 8.73 -10.40 17.86
N ALA A 168 7.78 -9.51 17.55
CA ALA A 168 7.17 -8.61 18.54
C ALA A 168 6.43 -9.38 19.64
N ALA A 169 5.74 -10.46 19.31
CA ALA A 169 5.08 -11.33 20.28
C ALA A 169 6.09 -12.02 21.24
N GLY A 170 7.35 -12.15 20.83
CA GLY A 170 8.44 -12.69 21.64
C GLY A 170 9.14 -11.65 22.54
N ASN A 171 8.56 -10.46 22.75
CA ASN A 171 9.11 -9.35 23.54
C ASN A 171 10.53 -8.95 23.11
N ARG A 172 10.83 -8.97 21.82
CA ARG A 172 12.11 -8.57 21.26
C ARG A 172 12.10 -7.10 20.89
N ILE A 173 13.26 -6.44 20.96
CA ILE A 173 13.45 -5.08 20.47
C ILE A 173 13.63 -5.15 18.96
N ILE A 174 12.68 -4.62 18.21
CA ILE A 174 12.63 -4.74 16.76
C ILE A 174 12.58 -3.35 16.15
N CYS A 175 13.45 -3.10 15.17
CA CYS A 175 13.33 -1.96 14.27
C CYS A 175 12.87 -2.42 12.90
N VAL A 176 11.90 -1.72 12.33
CA VAL A 176 11.42 -1.93 10.97
C VAL A 176 11.81 -0.73 10.12
N VAL A 177 12.53 -0.99 9.03
CA VAL A 177 12.89 0.01 8.03
C VAL A 177 11.97 -0.17 6.83
N ASP A 178 10.97 0.69 6.75
CA ASP A 178 9.86 0.64 5.80
C ASP A 178 9.84 1.92 4.96
N GLU A 179 10.81 2.07 4.07
CA GLU A 179 11.04 3.30 3.30
C GLU A 179 9.78 3.78 2.57
N ARG A 180 8.97 2.85 2.06
CA ARG A 180 7.76 3.15 1.29
C ARG A 180 6.45 3.08 2.10
N GLY A 181 6.50 2.71 3.37
CA GLY A 181 5.31 2.51 4.19
C GLY A 181 4.44 1.32 3.74
N GLU A 182 5.04 0.31 3.09
CA GLU A 182 4.33 -0.85 2.57
C GLU A 182 4.30 -2.03 3.56
N LEU A 183 5.26 -2.09 4.45
CA LEU A 183 5.42 -3.18 5.42
C LEU A 183 4.54 -2.95 6.66
N MET A 184 4.75 -1.83 7.36
CA MET A 184 4.07 -1.54 8.61
C MET A 184 2.99 -0.46 8.51
N ALA A 185 2.81 0.13 7.33
CA ALA A 185 2.09 1.37 7.07
C ALA A 185 2.74 2.59 7.74
N ASP A 186 2.56 3.75 7.13
CA ASP A 186 3.08 5.00 7.66
C ASP A 186 2.35 5.38 8.96
N ALA A 187 3.09 5.79 9.97
CA ALA A 187 2.53 6.23 11.25
C ALA A 187 1.61 7.47 11.09
N SER A 188 1.85 8.29 10.07
CA SER A 188 0.96 9.42 9.71
C SER A 188 -0.33 8.98 9.02
N CYS A 189 -0.37 7.75 8.47
CA CYS A 189 -1.50 7.16 7.78
C CYS A 189 -1.73 5.71 8.22
N PRO A 190 -2.03 5.45 9.52
CA PRO A 190 -2.14 4.09 10.02
C PRO A 190 -3.30 3.34 9.37
N LEU A 191 -3.10 2.06 9.07
CA LEU A 191 -4.18 1.14 8.70
C LEU A 191 -5.08 0.94 9.92
N GLU A 192 -6.39 1.16 9.78
CA GLU A 192 -7.34 1.05 10.90
C GLU A 192 -7.39 -0.35 11.51
N ASP A 193 -7.26 -1.39 10.67
CA ASP A 193 -7.33 -2.80 11.11
C ASP A 193 -5.93 -3.40 11.43
N LYS A 194 -4.88 -2.57 11.46
CA LYS A 194 -3.54 -3.01 11.83
C LYS A 194 -3.49 -3.31 13.33
N PRO A 195 -3.10 -4.51 13.75
CA PRO A 195 -2.90 -4.80 15.16
C PRO A 195 -1.78 -3.93 15.73
N ALA A 196 -1.85 -3.60 17.00
CA ALA A 196 -0.73 -2.99 17.69
C ALA A 196 0.45 -3.96 17.70
N VAL A 197 1.55 -3.57 17.07
CA VAL A 197 2.79 -4.36 17.00
C VAL A 197 3.87 -3.55 17.71
N ASN A 198 4.48 -4.15 18.72
CA ASN A 198 5.54 -3.51 19.50
C ASN A 198 6.86 -3.51 18.71
N CYS A 199 7.08 -2.48 17.91
CA CYS A 199 8.29 -2.27 17.12
C CYS A 199 8.50 -0.79 16.81
N ASP A 200 9.76 -0.38 16.63
CA ASP A 200 10.13 0.96 16.20
C ASP A 200 10.16 1.00 14.67
N VAL A 201 9.52 1.97 14.04
CA VAL A 201 9.37 2.02 12.59
C VAL A 201 10.00 3.29 12.02
N TYR A 202 10.91 3.12 11.07
CA TYR A 202 11.48 4.19 10.27
C TYR A 202 10.79 4.21 8.89
N THR A 203 10.01 5.25 8.62
CA THR A 203 9.32 5.46 7.34
C THR A 203 9.87 6.69 6.62
N ARG A 204 9.90 6.65 5.28
CA ARG A 204 10.36 7.76 4.41
C ARG A 204 11.84 8.16 4.58
N TYR A 205 12.63 7.37 5.31
CA TYR A 205 14.08 7.53 5.36
C TYR A 205 14.74 6.68 4.28
N PRO A 206 15.85 7.16 3.67
CA PRO A 206 16.72 6.29 2.88
C PRO A 206 17.15 5.10 3.72
N LYS A 207 17.02 3.88 3.18
CA LYS A 207 17.14 2.63 3.92
C LYS A 207 18.45 2.48 4.67
N ALA A 208 19.59 2.67 3.99
CA ALA A 208 20.91 2.58 4.61
C ALA A 208 21.04 3.51 5.81
N LYS A 209 20.56 4.76 5.69
CA LYS A 209 20.57 5.73 6.80
C LYS A 209 19.69 5.30 7.97
N ALA A 210 18.51 4.75 7.68
CA ALA A 210 17.59 4.27 8.71
C ALA A 210 18.17 3.07 9.47
N ILE A 211 18.86 2.15 8.79
CA ILE A 211 19.58 1.02 9.41
C ILE A 211 20.65 1.54 10.36
N GLU A 212 21.51 2.47 9.91
CA GLU A 212 22.54 3.06 10.78
C GLU A 212 21.93 3.75 12.02
N MET A 213 20.85 4.49 11.85
CA MET A 213 20.15 5.15 12.96
C MET A 213 19.58 4.13 13.94
N ALA A 214 18.95 3.07 13.45
CA ALA A 214 18.42 2.00 14.27
C ALA A 214 19.52 1.35 15.12
N LEU A 215 20.65 1.01 14.53
CA LEU A 215 21.80 0.40 15.22
C LEU A 215 22.39 1.32 16.30
N ARG A 216 22.50 2.62 16.01
CA ARG A 216 23.10 3.58 16.96
C ARG A 216 22.19 3.96 18.13
N CYS A 217 20.86 4.00 17.89
CA CYS A 217 19.95 4.67 18.83
C CYS A 217 18.99 3.72 19.54
N MET A 218 18.64 2.57 18.92
CA MET A 218 17.54 1.73 19.39
C MET A 218 17.99 0.40 19.99
N ASN A 219 19.26 0.03 19.82
CA ASN A 219 19.82 -1.26 20.28
C ASN A 219 18.94 -2.46 19.90
N PRO A 220 18.57 -2.61 18.60
CA PRO A 220 17.64 -3.64 18.18
C PRO A 220 18.27 -5.04 18.25
N GLN A 221 17.45 -6.04 18.58
CA GLN A 221 17.80 -7.46 18.47
C GLN A 221 17.54 -7.98 17.06
N ALA A 222 16.64 -7.32 16.32
CA ALA A 222 16.38 -7.58 14.91
C ALA A 222 16.02 -6.30 14.16
N ILE A 223 16.53 -6.16 12.94
CA ILE A 223 16.12 -5.14 11.97
C ILE A 223 15.43 -5.86 10.83
N VAL A 224 14.20 -5.43 10.50
CA VAL A 224 13.45 -5.95 9.36
C VAL A 224 13.31 -4.85 8.32
N CYS A 225 13.80 -5.12 7.10
CA CYS A 225 13.73 -4.19 5.98
C CYS A 225 12.81 -4.73 4.88
N ASP A 226 12.14 -3.84 4.17
CA ASP A 226 11.52 -4.17 2.89
C ASP A 226 12.58 -4.31 1.77
N GLU A 227 12.21 -4.24 0.51
CA GLU A 227 13.10 -4.41 -0.65
C GLU A 227 14.51 -3.84 -0.49
N LEU A 228 15.53 -4.67 -0.74
CA LEU A 228 16.91 -4.21 -0.92
C LEU A 228 17.10 -3.81 -2.38
N GLY A 229 17.24 -2.52 -2.65
CA GLY A 229 17.23 -1.97 -4.01
C GLY A 229 18.59 -1.48 -4.50
N THR A 230 19.54 -1.19 -3.59
CA THR A 230 20.82 -0.56 -3.92
C THR A 230 21.99 -1.30 -3.28
N ALA A 231 23.21 -1.07 -3.80
CA ALA A 231 24.44 -1.57 -3.18
C ALA A 231 24.61 -1.01 -1.77
N ALA A 232 24.27 0.26 -1.54
CA ALA A 232 24.33 0.89 -0.23
C ALA A 232 23.41 0.22 0.80
N ASP A 233 22.24 -0.28 0.39
CA ASP A 233 21.34 -1.02 1.27
C ASP A 233 21.98 -2.35 1.73
N ALA A 234 22.70 -3.02 0.81
CA ALA A 234 23.37 -4.26 1.11
C ALA A 234 24.64 -4.09 1.98
N GLU A 235 25.32 -2.94 1.83
CA GLU A 235 26.50 -2.60 2.66
C GLU A 235 26.12 -2.19 4.08
N ALA A 236 24.90 -1.70 4.30
CA ALA A 236 24.40 -1.30 5.62
C ALA A 236 23.91 -2.47 6.48
N LEU A 237 23.69 -3.65 5.88
CA LEU A 237 23.29 -4.90 6.57
C LEU A 237 24.48 -5.69 7.04
#